data_935f11438e06577c42664bcb1f01019d
#
_entry.id   935f11438e06577c42664bcb1f01019d
#
_cell.length_a   1.000
_cell.length_b   1.000
_cell.length_c   1.000
_cell.angle_alpha   90.00
_cell.angle_beta   90.00
_cell.angle_gamma   90.00
#
_symmetry.space_group_name_H-M   'P 1'
#
loop_
_entity.id
_entity.type
_entity.pdbx_description
1 polymer ?
#
loop_
_entity_poly.entity_id
_entity_poly.type
_entity_poly.pdbx_seq_one_letter_code
_entity_poly.pdbx_strand_id
1 'polypeptide(L)'
;MIYLDNAATTKVEKEVLDSYQALLLAYYANPASSHKMGVQTSLLQNKAREQILKLLKLKDYDVIFTSGATEANNLILRGLAFAYQNRGKHIITSKVEHPSILNTCKQLEELFGFEVTYLPSPLTPGSFLPVSTPCCAVKATRSTS
;
A
#
# COMPACT_ATOMS: atom_id res chain seq x y z
N MET A 1 19.48 -10.23 -24.29
CA MET A 1 18.56 -9.08 -24.10
C MET A 1 18.81 -8.52 -22.71
N ILE A 2 19.00 -7.20 -22.58
CA ILE A 2 19.13 -6.53 -21.28
C ILE A 2 17.75 -5.95 -20.95
N TYR A 3 17.17 -6.34 -19.79
CA TYR A 3 15.89 -5.83 -19.32
C TYR A 3 16.12 -4.67 -18.35
N LEU A 4 15.62 -3.47 -18.70
CA LEU A 4 15.85 -2.23 -17.94
C LEU A 4 14.56 -1.64 -17.33
N ASP A 5 13.47 -2.39 -17.34
CA ASP A 5 12.15 -1.92 -16.84
C ASP A 5 11.77 -2.61 -15.52
N ASN A 6 12.73 -2.77 -14.63
CA ASN A 6 12.51 -3.39 -13.30
C ASN A 6 11.59 -2.57 -12.39
N ALA A 7 11.36 -1.30 -12.71
CA ALA A 7 10.38 -0.47 -11.99
C ALA A 7 8.93 -0.92 -12.26
N ALA A 8 8.65 -1.45 -13.45
CA ALA A 8 7.33 -1.97 -13.79
C ALA A 8 7.14 -3.40 -13.29
N THR A 9 8.12 -4.28 -13.48
CA THR A 9 8.08 -5.68 -13.03
C THR A 9 9.47 -6.28 -12.98
N THR A 10 9.65 -7.31 -12.16
CA THR A 10 10.90 -8.06 -12.03
C THR A 10 10.67 -9.55 -12.24
N LYS A 11 11.70 -10.25 -12.72
CA LYS A 11 11.67 -11.71 -12.81
C LYS A 11 11.59 -12.30 -11.39
N VAL A 12 10.70 -13.26 -11.22
CA VAL A 12 10.58 -14.00 -9.96
C VAL A 12 11.80 -14.89 -9.76
N GLU A 13 12.41 -14.84 -8.58
CA GLU A 13 13.50 -15.72 -8.21
C GLU A 13 13.02 -17.18 -8.14
N LYS A 14 13.87 -18.11 -8.59
CA LYS A 14 13.50 -19.53 -8.71
C LYS A 14 13.07 -20.13 -7.37
N GLU A 15 13.77 -19.84 -6.30
CA GLU A 15 13.46 -20.32 -4.94
C GLU A 15 12.09 -19.84 -4.45
N VAL A 16 11.72 -18.59 -4.79
CA VAL A 16 10.40 -18.03 -4.48
C VAL A 16 9.32 -18.74 -5.28
N LEU A 17 9.55 -18.99 -6.58
CA LEU A 17 8.61 -19.68 -7.44
C LEU A 17 8.38 -21.13 -6.98
N ASP A 18 9.44 -21.86 -6.65
CA ASP A 18 9.37 -23.24 -6.16
C ASP A 18 8.60 -23.31 -4.82
N SER A 19 8.86 -22.38 -3.93
CA SER A 19 8.13 -22.25 -2.65
C SER A 19 6.66 -21.91 -2.87
N TYR A 20 6.35 -21.00 -3.77
CA TYR A 20 4.99 -20.60 -4.10
C TYR A 20 4.18 -21.77 -4.67
N GLN A 21 4.77 -22.54 -5.60
CA GLN A 21 4.12 -23.72 -6.17
C GLN A 21 3.84 -24.77 -5.09
N ALA A 22 4.81 -25.06 -4.22
CA ALA A 22 4.62 -26.01 -3.11
C ALA A 22 3.50 -25.57 -2.16
N LEU A 23 3.44 -24.26 -1.84
CA LEU A 23 2.40 -23.70 -0.99
C LEU A 23 1.00 -23.78 -1.60
N LEU A 24 0.85 -23.50 -2.88
CA LEU A 24 -0.43 -23.60 -3.59
C LEU A 24 -1.01 -25.02 -3.55
N LEU A 25 -0.15 -26.04 -3.65
CA LEU A 25 -0.56 -27.43 -3.62
C LEU A 25 -0.89 -27.93 -2.19
N ALA A 26 -0.16 -27.45 -1.19
CA ALA A 26 -0.30 -27.92 0.18
C ALA A 26 -1.33 -27.12 1.01
N TYR A 27 -1.51 -25.83 0.76
CA TYR A 27 -2.32 -24.90 1.56
C TYR A 27 -3.40 -24.19 0.75
N TYR A 28 -4.19 -24.94 -0.01
CA TYR A 28 -5.25 -24.41 -0.86
C TYR A 28 -6.55 -24.06 -0.12
N ALA A 29 -6.66 -24.40 1.16
CA ALA A 29 -7.87 -24.18 1.94
C ALA A 29 -8.04 -22.71 2.34
N ASN A 30 -9.29 -22.27 2.42
CA ASN A 30 -9.62 -20.92 2.87
C ASN A 30 -9.16 -20.72 4.34
N PRO A 31 -8.30 -19.74 4.65
CA PRO A 31 -7.84 -19.47 6.00
C PRO A 31 -8.93 -19.06 6.99
N ALA A 32 -10.09 -18.61 6.51
CA ALA A 32 -11.25 -18.30 7.34
C ALA A 32 -12.07 -19.53 7.77
N SER A 33 -11.77 -20.72 7.21
CA SER A 33 -12.48 -21.94 7.54
C SER A 33 -12.02 -22.54 8.86
N SER A 34 -12.95 -23.04 9.67
CA SER A 34 -12.69 -23.61 11.00
C SER A 34 -12.13 -25.04 10.98
N HIS A 35 -12.17 -25.73 9.84
CA HIS A 35 -11.59 -27.08 9.73
C HIS A 35 -10.07 -27.06 9.71
N LYS A 36 -9.46 -28.22 10.01
CA LYS A 36 -8.01 -28.37 10.18
C LYS A 36 -7.15 -27.73 9.08
N MET A 37 -7.52 -27.89 7.82
CA MET A 37 -6.76 -27.33 6.70
C MET A 37 -6.85 -25.79 6.65
N GLY A 38 -8.03 -25.19 6.93
CA GLY A 38 -8.18 -23.75 7.01
C GLY A 38 -7.34 -23.14 8.14
N VAL A 39 -7.36 -23.79 9.32
CA VAL A 39 -6.51 -23.38 10.45
C VAL A 39 -5.02 -23.43 10.11
N GLN A 40 -4.57 -24.48 9.42
CA GLN A 40 -3.16 -24.58 8.97
C GLN A 40 -2.78 -23.45 8.01
N THR A 41 -3.66 -23.11 7.06
CA THR A 41 -3.44 -21.97 6.13
C THR A 41 -3.41 -20.64 6.89
N SER A 42 -4.30 -20.43 7.85
CA SER A 42 -4.30 -19.24 8.71
C SER A 42 -3.01 -19.10 9.52
N LEU A 43 -2.53 -20.18 10.13
CA LEU A 43 -1.25 -20.19 10.86
C LEU A 43 -0.07 -19.85 9.96
N LEU A 44 -0.07 -20.34 8.72
CA LEU A 44 0.97 -20.01 7.74
C LEU A 44 0.96 -18.51 7.39
N GLN A 45 -0.22 -17.93 7.14
CA GLN A 45 -0.34 -16.48 6.90
C GLN A 45 0.16 -15.65 8.08
N ASN A 46 -0.18 -16.04 9.31
CA ASN A 46 0.28 -15.33 10.49
C ASN A 46 1.81 -15.41 10.65
N LYS A 47 2.42 -16.56 10.41
CA LYS A 47 3.88 -16.68 10.38
C LYS A 47 4.52 -15.77 9.32
N ALA A 48 3.92 -15.66 8.13
CA ALA A 48 4.41 -14.75 7.10
C ALA A 48 4.36 -13.28 7.55
N ARG A 49 3.26 -12.84 8.20
CA ARG A 49 3.15 -11.50 8.80
C ARG A 49 4.24 -11.25 9.83
N GLU A 50 4.43 -12.19 10.76
CA GLU A 50 5.46 -12.09 11.80
C GLU A 50 6.87 -12.00 11.21
N GLN A 51 7.17 -12.77 10.15
CA GLN A 51 8.45 -12.72 9.46
C GLN A 51 8.70 -11.35 8.81
N ILE A 52 7.69 -10.78 8.14
CA ILE A 52 7.79 -9.44 7.53
C ILE A 52 8.07 -8.40 8.61
N LEU A 53 7.31 -8.39 9.70
CA LEU A 53 7.49 -7.45 10.80
C LEU A 53 8.88 -7.58 11.44
N LYS A 54 9.36 -8.80 11.62
CA LYS A 54 10.70 -9.07 12.15
C LYS A 54 11.79 -8.56 11.23
N LEU A 55 11.69 -8.82 9.92
CA LEU A 55 12.67 -8.36 8.92
C LEU A 55 12.73 -6.83 8.85
N LEU A 56 11.58 -6.17 8.91
CA LEU A 56 11.48 -4.71 8.89
C LEU A 56 11.75 -4.07 10.26
N LYS A 57 11.98 -4.87 11.32
CA LYS A 57 12.18 -4.41 12.71
C LYS A 57 11.03 -3.55 13.22
N LEU A 58 9.80 -3.83 12.76
CA LEU A 58 8.59 -3.13 13.17
C LEU A 58 7.98 -3.84 14.39
N LYS A 59 7.82 -3.09 15.49
CA LYS A 59 7.09 -3.52 16.69
C LYS A 59 5.77 -2.75 16.72
N ASP A 60 4.73 -3.37 17.22
CA ASP A 60 3.40 -2.75 17.39
C ASP A 60 2.72 -2.35 16.06
N TYR A 61 3.07 -3.05 14.99
CA TYR A 61 2.45 -2.91 13.66
C TYR A 61 1.79 -4.22 13.25
N ASP A 62 0.92 -4.14 12.26
CA ASP A 62 0.35 -5.30 11.58
C ASP A 62 0.61 -5.24 10.08
N VAL A 63 0.46 -6.39 9.40
CA VAL A 63 0.64 -6.53 7.96
C VAL A 63 -0.67 -6.92 7.32
N ILE A 64 -1.12 -6.11 6.37
CA ILE A 64 -2.29 -6.39 5.55
C ILE A 64 -1.81 -6.79 4.15
N PHE A 65 -2.14 -8.01 3.72
CA PHE A 65 -1.88 -8.46 2.37
C PHE A 65 -2.94 -7.89 1.42
N THR A 66 -2.50 -7.33 0.31
CA THR A 66 -3.35 -6.77 -0.75
C THR A 66 -2.99 -7.41 -2.09
N SER A 67 -3.87 -7.31 -3.07
CA SER A 67 -3.65 -7.81 -4.42
C SER A 67 -2.56 -7.05 -5.19
N GLY A 68 -2.19 -5.86 -4.71
CA GLY A 68 -1.16 -5.01 -5.30
C GLY A 68 -1.22 -3.58 -4.80
N ALA A 69 -0.31 -2.74 -5.33
CA ALA A 69 -0.16 -1.35 -4.91
C ALA A 69 -1.44 -0.51 -5.07
N THR A 70 -2.25 -0.76 -6.10
CA THR A 70 -3.50 -0.04 -6.31
C THR A 70 -4.48 -0.25 -5.15
N GLU A 71 -4.67 -1.49 -4.70
CA GLU A 71 -5.52 -1.78 -3.54
C GLU A 71 -4.93 -1.18 -2.27
N ALA A 72 -3.63 -1.34 -2.04
CA ALA A 72 -2.95 -0.79 -0.87
C ALA A 72 -3.10 0.74 -0.80
N ASN A 73 -2.87 1.46 -1.89
CA ASN A 73 -3.03 2.91 -1.97
C ASN A 73 -4.47 3.35 -1.67
N ASN A 74 -5.45 2.67 -2.26
CA ASN A 74 -6.87 2.97 -2.00
C ASN A 74 -7.25 2.70 -0.53
N LEU A 75 -6.81 1.58 0.02
CA LEU A 75 -7.08 1.21 1.41
C LEU A 75 -6.50 2.25 2.38
N ILE A 76 -5.25 2.66 2.18
CA ILE A 76 -4.58 3.63 3.04
C ILE A 76 -5.23 5.01 2.90
N LEU A 77 -5.37 5.53 1.68
CA LEU A 77 -5.88 6.88 1.46
C LEU A 77 -7.32 7.04 1.97
N ARG A 78 -8.22 6.13 1.59
CA ARG A 78 -9.61 6.18 2.05
C ARG A 78 -9.73 5.88 3.53
N GLY A 79 -8.98 4.90 4.02
CA GLY A 79 -8.97 4.54 5.45
C GLY A 79 -8.56 5.72 6.31
N LEU A 80 -7.45 6.40 5.99
CA LEU A 80 -7.00 7.58 6.72
C LEU A 80 -7.95 8.77 6.55
N ALA A 81 -8.41 9.04 5.32
CA ALA A 81 -9.35 10.12 5.04
C ALA A 81 -10.60 10.01 5.91
N PHE A 82 -11.25 8.85 5.92
CA PHE A 82 -12.48 8.64 6.70
C PHE A 82 -12.24 8.53 8.21
N ALA A 83 -11.15 7.89 8.65
CA ALA A 83 -10.83 7.79 10.07
C ALA A 83 -10.54 9.16 10.71
N TYR A 84 -9.97 10.08 9.96
CA TYR A 84 -9.55 11.39 10.47
C TYR A 84 -10.37 12.58 9.94
N GLN A 85 -11.47 12.36 9.20
CA GLN A 85 -12.31 13.42 8.63
C GLN A 85 -12.80 14.46 9.65
N ASN A 86 -12.96 14.06 10.92
CA ASN A 86 -13.34 14.96 12.02
C ASN A 86 -12.19 15.88 12.49
N ARG A 87 -10.94 15.57 12.07
CA ARG A 87 -9.76 16.37 12.43
C ARG A 87 -9.31 17.30 11.30
N GLY A 88 -9.76 17.02 10.08
CA GLY A 88 -9.47 17.80 8.90
C GLY A 88 -9.77 17.01 7.62
N LYS A 89 -10.09 17.75 6.55
CA LYS A 89 -10.42 17.17 5.23
C LYS A 89 -9.48 17.69 4.14
N HIS A 90 -8.21 17.87 4.45
CA HIS A 90 -7.23 18.38 3.49
C HIS A 90 -6.13 17.34 3.24
N ILE A 91 -5.93 16.98 1.99
CA ILE A 91 -4.93 16.02 1.51
C ILE A 91 -3.91 16.79 0.67
N ILE A 92 -2.64 16.54 0.91
CA ILE A 92 -1.55 17.09 0.09
C ILE A 92 -0.88 15.93 -0.63
N THR A 93 -0.79 16.02 -1.95
CA THR A 93 -0.15 15.02 -2.81
C THR A 93 0.64 15.70 -3.95
N SER A 94 1.36 14.95 -4.76
CA SER A 94 2.06 15.49 -5.93
C SER A 94 1.29 15.24 -7.23
N LYS A 95 1.56 16.05 -8.26
CA LYS A 95 0.97 15.86 -9.61
C LYS A 95 1.55 14.65 -10.36
N VAL A 96 2.67 14.09 -9.87
CA VAL A 96 3.39 12.98 -10.52
C VAL A 96 3.14 11.64 -9.87
N GLU A 97 2.19 11.56 -8.95
CA GLU A 97 1.80 10.30 -8.32
C GLU A 97 1.16 9.32 -9.31
N HIS A 98 1.22 8.05 -8.95
CA HIS A 98 0.56 7.01 -9.73
C HIS A 98 -0.96 7.24 -9.80
N PRO A 99 -1.63 6.90 -10.92
CA PRO A 99 -3.09 7.06 -11.07
C PRO A 99 -3.93 6.48 -9.92
N SER A 100 -3.49 5.41 -9.26
CA SER A 100 -4.18 4.84 -8.09
C SER A 100 -4.25 5.79 -6.89
N ILE A 101 -3.33 6.75 -6.79
CA ILE A 101 -3.35 7.82 -5.78
C ILE A 101 -4.17 9.00 -6.29
N LEU A 102 -3.85 9.52 -7.49
CA LEU A 102 -4.50 10.70 -8.04
C LEU A 102 -6.01 10.51 -8.21
N ASN A 103 -6.45 9.36 -8.76
CA ASN A 103 -7.87 9.07 -8.94
C ASN A 103 -8.60 8.92 -7.59
N THR A 104 -7.94 8.34 -6.58
CA THR A 104 -8.51 8.25 -5.24
C THR A 104 -8.65 9.62 -4.59
N CYS A 105 -7.64 10.49 -4.71
CA CYS A 105 -7.70 11.87 -4.23
C CYS A 105 -8.83 12.64 -4.90
N LYS A 106 -8.95 12.53 -6.22
CA LYS A 106 -10.03 13.15 -6.99
C LYS A 106 -11.42 12.70 -6.54
N GLN A 107 -11.61 11.40 -6.30
CA GLN A 107 -12.87 10.89 -5.75
C GLN A 107 -13.17 11.41 -4.34
N LEU A 108 -12.17 11.52 -3.47
CA LEU A 108 -12.33 12.09 -2.14
C LEU A 108 -12.73 13.57 -2.21
N GLU A 109 -12.18 14.32 -3.16
CA GLU A 109 -12.52 15.72 -3.41
C GLU A 109 -13.95 15.86 -3.94
N GLU A 110 -14.29 15.15 -5.03
CA GLU A 110 -15.57 15.29 -5.73
C GLU A 110 -16.77 14.74 -4.96
N LEU A 111 -16.60 13.62 -4.26
CA LEU A 111 -17.73 12.88 -3.64
C LEU A 111 -17.82 13.07 -2.13
N PHE A 112 -16.72 13.40 -1.46
CA PHE A 112 -16.67 13.42 0.01
C PHE A 112 -16.27 14.77 0.59
N GLY A 113 -16.07 15.77 -0.25
CA GLY A 113 -15.79 17.15 0.15
C GLY A 113 -14.43 17.33 0.84
N PHE A 114 -13.43 16.54 0.41
CA PHE A 114 -12.04 16.79 0.80
C PHE A 114 -11.44 17.89 -0.07
N GLU A 115 -10.55 18.68 0.50
CA GLU A 115 -9.69 19.59 -0.25
C GLU A 115 -8.39 18.86 -0.62
N VAL A 116 -7.95 18.96 -1.88
CA VAL A 116 -6.71 18.31 -2.32
C VAL A 116 -5.75 19.33 -2.92
N THR A 117 -4.56 19.43 -2.31
CA THR A 117 -3.47 20.25 -2.86
C THR A 117 -2.51 19.37 -3.65
N TYR A 118 -2.41 19.64 -4.95
CA TYR A 118 -1.48 18.94 -5.84
C TYR A 118 -0.20 19.76 -6.01
N LEU A 119 0.87 19.33 -5.36
CA LEU A 119 2.17 19.98 -5.49
C LEU A 119 2.72 19.80 -6.90
N PRO A 120 3.29 20.83 -7.51
CA PRO A 120 3.95 20.71 -8.80
C PRO A 120 5.18 19.79 -8.68
N SER A 121 5.50 19.08 -9.78
CA SER A 121 6.76 18.35 -9.84
C SER A 121 7.93 19.34 -9.83
N PRO A 122 8.94 19.18 -9.02
CA PRO A 122 10.17 19.97 -9.12
C PRO A 122 11.02 19.48 -10.29
N LEU A 123 10.51 19.57 -11.52
CA LEU A 123 11.30 19.37 -12.73
C LEU A 123 12.16 20.62 -13.01
N THR A 124 13.06 20.93 -12.11
CA THR A 124 14.26 21.68 -12.45
C THR A 124 15.34 20.69 -12.87
N PRO A 125 16.03 20.90 -14.00
CA PRO A 125 17.17 20.07 -14.39
C PRO A 125 18.21 20.10 -13.25
N GLY A 126 18.43 18.96 -12.60
CA GLY A 126 19.39 18.83 -11.48
C GLY A 126 18.83 18.50 -10.11
N SER A 127 17.51 18.57 -9.88
CA SER A 127 16.91 18.12 -8.60
C SER A 127 16.45 16.66 -8.71
N PHE A 128 17.36 15.73 -8.53
CA PHE A 128 17.04 14.34 -8.23
C PHE A 128 16.57 14.27 -6.77
N LEU A 129 15.27 14.38 -6.52
CA LEU A 129 14.72 13.80 -5.30
C LEU A 129 14.48 12.31 -5.58
N PRO A 130 14.99 11.40 -4.75
CA PRO A 130 14.68 10.00 -4.91
C PRO A 130 13.17 9.81 -4.72
N VAL A 131 12.49 9.39 -5.79
CA VAL A 131 11.05 9.03 -5.80
C VAL A 131 10.91 7.67 -5.10
N SER A 132 11.23 7.59 -3.82
CA SER A 132 11.16 6.35 -3.04
C SER A 132 10.17 6.39 -1.88
N THR A 133 9.41 7.47 -1.75
CA THR A 133 8.39 7.52 -0.69
C THR A 133 7.12 8.15 -1.27
N PRO A 134 5.95 7.49 -1.19
CA PRO A 134 4.69 8.14 -1.49
C PRO A 134 4.51 9.31 -0.52
N CYS A 135 4.63 10.52 -1.03
CA CYS A 135 4.51 11.74 -0.23
C CYS A 135 3.02 12.08 -0.06
N CYS A 136 2.29 11.21 0.65
CA CYS A 136 0.94 11.50 1.08
C CYS A 136 0.98 11.93 2.55
N ALA A 137 0.93 13.23 2.80
CA ALA A 137 0.72 13.75 4.14
C ALA A 137 -0.76 14.13 4.29
N VAL A 138 -1.48 13.46 5.17
CA VAL A 138 -2.79 13.90 5.63
C VAL A 138 -2.58 14.88 6.78
N LYS A 139 -2.74 16.18 6.51
CA LYS A 139 -2.64 17.19 7.55
C LYS A 139 -4.01 17.40 8.20
N ALA A 140 -4.14 17.06 9.46
CA ALA A 140 -5.26 17.46 10.27
C ALA A 140 -5.05 18.95 10.67
N THR A 141 -5.69 19.87 9.96
CA THR A 141 -5.76 21.26 10.41
C THR A 141 -6.89 21.38 11.44
N ARG A 142 -6.56 21.75 12.68
CA ARG A 142 -7.58 22.21 13.62
C ARG A 142 -8.17 23.50 13.06
N SER A 143 -9.47 23.51 12.77
CA SER A 143 -10.19 24.76 12.63
C SER A 143 -10.22 25.39 14.01
N THR A 144 -9.48 26.47 14.23
CA THR A 144 -9.71 27.39 15.33
C THR A 144 -10.97 28.17 15.00
N SER A 145 -12.09 27.76 15.55
CA SER A 145 -13.26 28.60 15.77
C SER A 145 -13.13 29.33 17.08
#